data_ed9f8965db6f133a34cb513931844b4c
#
_entry.id   ed9f8965db6f133a34cb513931844b4c
#
_cell.length_a   1.000
_cell.length_b   1.000
_cell.length_c   1.000
_cell.angle_alpha   90.00
_cell.angle_beta   90.00
_cell.angle_gamma   90.00
#
_symmetry.space_group_name_H-M   'P 1'
#
loop_
_entity.id
_entity.type
_entity.pdbx_description
1 polymer ?
#
loop_
_entity_poly.entity_id
_entity_poly.type
_entity_poly.pdbx_seq_one_letter_code
_entity_poly.pdbx_strand_id
1 'polypeptide(L)'
;MAGLTARAKALVYANLEKYARSGMGMEKACQSLLVSPGIPAAERRVYEGLAAGLRGGKSIGDALGSVAGIVTPLEHEVVVAAESGGRLELGFRHLAEYFRRVDRARRRILKGLAYPLVLVHFAIPVSTLASTAFRNFSPGAKAPAALFREALTQSGWTMLVIWLGVLLATGGLVWLGRLGRVSPGIDAFLGTIPWLGRARRALAMERFSQVFEIFLLAGRTMSDSLDGAARASGSGRILKAGKRGAALVVSGEPLATALRAGGRAYPEAFVRGMAAAEESGQLDRELAEWGHYFSETAAEAMESLAEWTPKLFYWGILLFVATLIIRAALAYRDLIESLLNLGG
;
A
#
# COMPACT_ATOMS: atom_id res chain seq x y z
N MET A 1 -6.40 6.51 -17.26
CA MET A 1 -4.95 6.63 -17.59
C MET A 1 -4.17 5.80 -16.58
N ALA A 2 -3.31 4.89 -17.04
CA ALA A 2 -2.51 4.06 -16.13
C ALA A 2 -1.45 4.92 -15.45
N GLY A 3 -1.50 5.00 -14.11
CA GLY A 3 -0.46 5.64 -13.30
C GLY A 3 0.87 4.92 -13.42
N LEU A 4 1.98 5.57 -13.05
CA LEU A 4 3.29 4.95 -12.99
C LEU A 4 3.29 3.77 -12.00
N THR A 5 3.94 2.67 -12.40
CA THR A 5 4.19 1.56 -11.48
C THR A 5 5.16 1.98 -10.37
N ALA A 6 5.14 1.29 -9.22
CA ALA A 6 6.08 1.58 -8.13
C ALA A 6 7.54 1.46 -8.59
N ARG A 7 7.84 0.50 -9.47
CA ARG A 7 9.18 0.36 -10.08
C ARG A 7 9.58 1.59 -10.90
N ALA A 8 8.68 2.09 -11.75
CA ALA A 8 8.93 3.26 -12.58
C ALA A 8 9.12 4.52 -11.70
N LYS A 9 8.29 4.70 -10.67
CA LYS A 9 8.46 5.78 -9.69
C LYS A 9 9.80 5.72 -8.98
N ALA A 10 10.22 4.53 -8.53
CA ALA A 10 11.53 4.34 -7.90
C ALA A 10 12.69 4.75 -8.82
N LEU A 11 12.60 4.44 -10.13
CA LEU A 11 13.60 4.83 -11.12
C LEU A 11 13.59 6.34 -11.39
N VAL A 12 12.41 6.94 -11.54
CA VAL A 12 12.26 8.39 -11.73
C VAL A 12 12.93 9.14 -10.58
N TYR A 13 12.57 8.81 -9.32
CA TYR A 13 13.15 9.50 -8.17
C TYR A 13 14.64 9.21 -7.97
N ALA A 14 15.11 8.00 -8.26
CA ALA A 14 16.55 7.69 -8.22
C ALA A 14 17.36 8.47 -9.29
N ASN A 15 16.77 8.70 -10.46
CA ASN A 15 17.42 9.54 -11.47
C ASN A 15 17.44 11.01 -11.04
N LEU A 16 16.30 11.55 -10.55
CA LEU A 16 16.24 12.93 -10.05
C LEU A 16 17.21 13.15 -8.87
N GLU A 17 17.33 12.16 -7.95
CA GLU A 17 18.30 12.19 -6.85
C GLU A 17 19.74 12.38 -7.35
N LYS A 18 20.15 11.62 -8.37
CA LYS A 18 21.50 11.71 -8.93
C LYS A 18 21.83 13.12 -9.43
N TYR A 19 20.90 13.74 -10.13
CA TYR A 19 21.08 15.09 -10.65
C TYR A 19 21.01 16.14 -9.54
N ALA A 20 20.12 16.00 -8.57
CA ALA A 20 20.05 16.87 -7.41
C ALA A 20 21.37 16.86 -6.62
N ARG A 21 21.95 15.66 -6.41
CA ARG A 21 23.24 15.48 -5.73
C ARG A 21 24.41 16.10 -6.50
N SER A 22 24.37 16.11 -7.82
CA SER A 22 25.40 16.76 -8.64
C SER A 22 25.29 18.29 -8.68
N GLY A 23 24.26 18.88 -8.03
CA GLY A 23 23.99 20.31 -8.09
C GLY A 23 23.45 20.82 -9.43
N MET A 24 23.08 19.92 -10.34
CA MET A 24 22.53 20.31 -11.64
C MET A 24 21.10 20.84 -11.47
N GLY A 25 20.82 21.99 -12.12
CA GLY A 25 19.46 22.53 -12.16
C GLY A 25 18.46 21.52 -12.67
N MET A 26 17.31 21.39 -12.00
CA MET A 26 16.34 20.31 -12.22
C MET A 26 15.72 20.33 -13.64
N GLU A 27 15.57 21.51 -14.25
CA GLU A 27 15.14 21.61 -15.65
C GLU A 27 16.13 20.96 -16.60
N LYS A 28 17.43 21.28 -16.46
CA LYS A 28 18.51 20.70 -17.26
C LYS A 28 18.64 19.20 -17.03
N ALA A 29 18.42 18.75 -15.79
CA ALA A 29 18.37 17.32 -15.44
C ALA A 29 17.26 16.60 -16.21
N CYS A 30 16.05 17.16 -16.26
CA CYS A 30 14.94 16.59 -17.01
C CYS A 30 15.22 16.56 -18.52
N GLN A 31 15.80 17.60 -19.09
CA GLN A 31 16.22 17.64 -20.50
C GLN A 31 17.25 16.54 -20.81
N SER A 32 18.27 16.39 -19.97
CA SER A 32 19.27 15.33 -20.10
C SER A 32 18.65 13.93 -20.04
N LEU A 33 17.69 13.71 -19.13
CA LEU A 33 16.95 12.45 -19.04
C LEU A 33 16.13 12.18 -20.28
N LEU A 34 15.48 13.18 -20.87
CA LEU A 34 14.62 13.03 -22.04
C LEU A 34 15.38 12.64 -23.32
N VAL A 35 16.67 12.98 -23.43
CA VAL A 35 17.54 12.60 -24.53
C VAL A 35 18.03 11.15 -24.41
N SER A 36 17.96 10.54 -23.21
CA SER A 36 18.42 9.17 -22.99
C SER A 36 17.58 8.16 -23.80
N PRO A 37 18.21 7.21 -24.52
CA PRO A 37 17.47 6.24 -25.31
C PRO A 37 16.70 5.25 -24.43
N GLY A 38 15.52 4.81 -24.88
CA GLY A 38 14.76 3.74 -24.26
C GLY A 38 13.92 4.13 -23.03
N ILE A 39 13.68 5.42 -22.76
CA ILE A 39 12.81 5.84 -21.66
C ILE A 39 11.36 5.44 -21.95
N PRO A 40 10.69 4.73 -20.99
CA PRO A 40 9.28 4.41 -21.11
C PRO A 40 8.40 5.66 -21.22
N ALA A 41 7.35 5.61 -22.04
CA ALA A 41 6.46 6.76 -22.28
C ALA A 41 5.85 7.36 -21.00
N ALA A 42 5.64 6.53 -19.97
CA ALA A 42 5.12 6.99 -18.69
C ALA A 42 6.14 7.83 -17.88
N GLU A 43 7.40 7.45 -17.89
CA GLU A 43 8.50 8.19 -17.26
C GLU A 43 8.79 9.48 -18.03
N ARG A 44 8.81 9.40 -19.36
CA ARG A 44 8.94 10.56 -20.26
C ARG A 44 7.94 11.65 -19.91
N ARG A 45 6.66 11.32 -19.71
CA ARG A 45 5.61 12.29 -19.33
C ARG A 45 5.91 13.02 -18.03
N VAL A 46 6.54 12.35 -17.05
CA VAL A 46 6.93 13.01 -15.79
C VAL A 46 8.02 14.04 -16.03
N TYR A 47 9.07 13.67 -16.76
CA TYR A 47 10.17 14.58 -17.04
C TYR A 47 9.74 15.75 -17.94
N GLU A 48 8.88 15.51 -18.94
CA GLU A 48 8.29 16.55 -19.79
C GLU A 48 7.41 17.52 -18.96
N GLY A 49 6.53 16.97 -18.11
CA GLY A 49 5.66 17.77 -17.25
C GLY A 49 6.45 18.62 -16.24
N LEU A 50 7.47 18.00 -15.62
CA LEU A 50 8.35 18.69 -14.69
C LEU A 50 9.14 19.80 -15.40
N ALA A 51 9.77 19.52 -16.53
CA ALA A 51 10.51 20.52 -17.31
C ALA A 51 9.62 21.66 -17.80
N ALA A 52 8.40 21.37 -18.24
CA ALA A 52 7.42 22.38 -18.66
C ALA A 52 6.98 23.27 -17.50
N GLY A 53 6.70 22.69 -16.34
CA GLY A 53 6.34 23.44 -15.14
C GLY A 53 7.46 24.38 -14.67
N LEU A 54 8.70 23.88 -14.64
CA LEU A 54 9.87 24.67 -14.26
C LEU A 54 10.14 25.83 -15.22
N ARG A 55 10.03 25.60 -16.53
CA ARG A 55 10.11 26.70 -17.53
C ARG A 55 9.00 27.74 -17.35
N GLY A 56 7.85 27.33 -16.87
CA GLY A 56 6.74 28.21 -16.51
C GLY A 56 6.90 28.93 -15.16
N GLY A 57 8.05 28.80 -14.50
CA GLY A 57 8.34 29.46 -13.21
C GLY A 57 7.71 28.78 -11.99
N LYS A 58 7.18 27.57 -12.13
CA LYS A 58 6.65 26.81 -10.99
C LYS A 58 7.78 26.25 -10.14
N SER A 59 7.50 26.05 -8.85
CA SER A 59 8.37 25.26 -7.98
C SER A 59 8.46 23.80 -8.47
N ILE A 60 9.46 23.06 -8.04
CA ILE A 60 9.63 21.64 -8.39
C ILE A 60 8.45 20.82 -7.85
N GLY A 61 8.02 21.13 -6.61
CA GLY A 61 6.86 20.50 -6.00
C GLY A 61 5.57 20.73 -6.79
N ASP A 62 5.30 21.99 -7.18
CA ASP A 62 4.11 22.34 -7.95
C ASP A 62 4.15 21.81 -9.38
N ALA A 63 5.33 21.87 -10.02
CA ALA A 63 5.53 21.29 -11.35
C ALA A 63 5.26 19.79 -11.35
N LEU A 64 5.78 19.08 -10.35
CA LEU A 64 5.54 17.64 -10.18
C LEU A 64 4.06 17.35 -9.86
N GLY A 65 3.45 18.13 -8.97
CA GLY A 65 2.02 18.03 -8.61
C GLY A 65 1.08 18.25 -9.78
N SER A 66 1.49 19.08 -10.75
CA SER A 66 0.71 19.36 -11.97
C SER A 66 0.68 18.20 -12.98
N VAL A 67 1.53 17.17 -12.83
CA VAL A 67 1.52 15.97 -13.67
C VAL A 67 0.33 15.07 -13.26
N ALA A 68 -0.82 15.35 -13.85
CA ALA A 68 -2.12 14.79 -13.47
C ALA A 68 -2.13 13.24 -13.40
N GLY A 69 -2.61 12.71 -12.28
CA GLY A 69 -2.88 11.28 -12.08
C GLY A 69 -1.63 10.40 -11.86
N ILE A 70 -0.43 10.99 -11.83
CA ILE A 70 0.84 10.27 -11.68
C ILE A 70 1.41 10.43 -10.27
N VAL A 71 1.37 11.66 -9.74
CA VAL A 71 1.94 12.02 -8.44
C VAL A 71 0.91 11.90 -7.33
N THR A 72 1.29 11.28 -6.23
CA THR A 72 0.45 11.16 -5.04
C THR A 72 0.67 12.34 -4.09
N PRO A 73 -0.28 12.63 -3.18
CA PRO A 73 -0.09 13.67 -2.16
C PRO A 73 1.20 13.50 -1.35
N LEU A 74 1.59 12.25 -1.05
CA LEU A 74 2.87 11.98 -0.38
C LEU A 74 4.07 12.50 -1.18
N GLU A 75 4.12 12.20 -2.48
CA GLU A 75 5.23 12.64 -3.34
C GLU A 75 5.31 14.17 -3.39
N HIS A 76 4.16 14.82 -3.51
CA HIS A 76 4.08 16.28 -3.52
C HIS A 76 4.61 16.87 -2.20
N GLU A 77 4.10 16.44 -1.05
CA GLU A 77 4.51 16.97 0.26
C GLU A 77 6.00 16.76 0.53
N VAL A 78 6.55 15.58 0.20
CA VAL A 78 7.98 15.30 0.37
C VAL A 78 8.84 16.20 -0.53
N VAL A 79 8.44 16.43 -1.78
CA VAL A 79 9.21 17.25 -2.71
C VAL A 79 9.12 18.73 -2.31
N VAL A 80 7.93 19.23 -1.94
CA VAL A 80 7.75 20.60 -1.43
C VAL A 80 8.61 20.83 -0.18
N ALA A 81 8.63 19.87 0.75
CA ALA A 81 9.46 19.94 1.94
C ALA A 81 10.97 20.01 1.57
N ALA A 82 11.41 19.09 0.72
CA ALA A 82 12.79 18.99 0.30
C ALA A 82 13.27 20.22 -0.51
N GLU A 83 12.41 20.76 -1.36
CA GLU A 83 12.67 21.99 -2.13
C GLU A 83 12.82 23.20 -1.21
N SER A 84 11.87 23.37 -0.28
CA SER A 84 11.90 24.48 0.69
C SER A 84 13.15 24.46 1.56
N GLY A 85 13.69 23.26 1.82
CA GLY A 85 14.89 23.08 2.63
C GLY A 85 16.18 23.01 1.86
N GLY A 86 16.14 23.15 0.53
CA GLY A 86 17.34 22.95 -0.29
C GLY A 86 17.91 21.52 -0.23
N ARG A 87 17.10 20.54 0.19
CA ARG A 87 17.47 19.12 0.41
C ARG A 87 16.79 18.18 -0.60
N LEU A 88 16.67 18.60 -1.85
CA LEU A 88 16.01 17.81 -2.91
C LEU A 88 16.61 16.42 -3.06
N GLU A 89 17.93 16.28 -2.91
CA GLU A 89 18.58 14.98 -2.93
C GLU A 89 17.99 14.03 -1.89
N LEU A 90 17.83 14.50 -0.65
CA LEU A 90 17.29 13.71 0.45
C LEU A 90 15.82 13.30 0.19
N GLY A 91 14.99 14.25 -0.26
CA GLY A 91 13.60 13.99 -0.60
C GLY A 91 13.44 12.96 -1.71
N PHE A 92 14.20 13.09 -2.80
CA PHE A 92 14.17 12.13 -3.90
C PHE A 92 14.71 10.76 -3.50
N ARG A 93 15.73 10.68 -2.66
CA ARG A 93 16.26 9.42 -2.11
C ARG A 93 15.19 8.70 -1.28
N HIS A 94 14.53 9.38 -0.35
CA HIS A 94 13.45 8.80 0.43
C HIS A 94 12.31 8.26 -0.44
N LEU A 95 11.89 9.01 -1.46
CA LEU A 95 10.86 8.56 -2.40
C LEU A 95 11.31 7.35 -3.22
N ALA A 96 12.56 7.34 -3.71
CA ALA A 96 13.10 6.22 -4.46
C ALA A 96 13.14 4.93 -3.61
N GLU A 97 13.60 5.01 -2.37
CA GLU A 97 13.66 3.89 -1.44
C GLU A 97 12.26 3.39 -1.06
N TYR A 98 11.34 4.30 -0.76
CA TYR A 98 9.94 3.97 -0.49
C TYR A 98 9.33 3.17 -1.64
N PHE A 99 9.43 3.65 -2.88
CA PHE A 99 8.85 2.95 -4.04
C PHE A 99 9.58 1.64 -4.37
N ARG A 100 10.89 1.52 -4.10
CA ARG A 100 11.62 0.24 -4.20
C ARG A 100 11.06 -0.79 -3.21
N ARG A 101 10.74 -0.39 -1.97
CA ARG A 101 10.11 -1.28 -0.97
C ARG A 101 8.71 -1.72 -1.41
N VAL A 102 7.89 -0.78 -1.87
CA VAL A 102 6.55 -1.07 -2.40
C VAL A 102 6.61 -2.07 -3.57
N ASP A 103 7.54 -1.88 -4.52
CA ASP A 103 7.71 -2.79 -5.67
C ASP A 103 8.17 -4.19 -5.22
N ARG A 104 9.11 -4.29 -4.29
CA ARG A 104 9.56 -5.58 -3.72
C ARG A 104 8.41 -6.33 -3.05
N ALA A 105 7.66 -5.66 -2.18
CA ALA A 105 6.51 -6.25 -1.50
C ALA A 105 5.45 -6.73 -2.49
N ARG A 106 5.11 -5.91 -3.50
CA ARG A 106 4.17 -6.28 -4.56
C ARG A 106 4.61 -7.53 -5.32
N ARG A 107 5.89 -7.60 -5.73
CA ARG A 107 6.41 -8.77 -6.44
C ARG A 107 6.38 -10.02 -5.59
N ARG A 108 6.69 -9.93 -4.29
CA ARG A 108 6.63 -11.06 -3.36
C ARG A 108 5.18 -11.56 -3.23
N ILE A 109 4.21 -10.67 -3.08
CA ILE A 109 2.78 -11.02 -3.05
C ILE A 109 2.36 -11.72 -4.35
N LEU A 110 2.67 -11.13 -5.52
CA LEU A 110 2.27 -11.72 -6.80
C LEU A 110 2.89 -13.10 -7.04
N LYS A 111 4.17 -13.29 -6.68
CA LYS A 111 4.83 -14.61 -6.77
C LYS A 111 4.17 -15.62 -5.82
N GLY A 112 3.85 -15.20 -4.60
CA GLY A 112 3.20 -16.09 -3.62
C GLY A 112 1.76 -16.47 -3.99
N LEU A 113 1.05 -15.62 -4.74
CA LEU A 113 -0.31 -15.90 -5.20
C LEU A 113 -0.38 -16.82 -6.43
N ALA A 114 0.74 -17.07 -7.12
CA ALA A 114 0.75 -17.89 -8.34
C ALA A 114 0.21 -19.32 -8.07
N TYR A 115 0.72 -20.01 -7.04
CA TYR A 115 0.26 -21.36 -6.67
C TYR A 115 -1.22 -21.40 -6.27
N PRO A 116 -1.70 -20.58 -5.32
CA PRO A 116 -3.12 -20.51 -4.99
C PRO A 116 -4.04 -20.26 -6.19
N LEU A 117 -3.64 -19.38 -7.11
CA LEU A 117 -4.41 -19.09 -8.32
C LEU A 117 -4.54 -20.32 -9.20
N VAL A 118 -3.45 -21.03 -9.48
CA VAL A 118 -3.47 -22.27 -10.26
C VAL A 118 -4.38 -23.28 -9.57
N LEU A 119 -4.23 -23.46 -8.25
CA LEU A 119 -5.02 -24.43 -7.50
C LEU A 119 -6.54 -24.17 -7.63
N VAL A 120 -6.99 -22.93 -7.48
CA VAL A 120 -8.42 -22.55 -7.63
C VAL A 120 -8.93 -22.87 -9.03
N HIS A 121 -8.15 -22.53 -10.08
CA HIS A 121 -8.56 -22.73 -11.45
C HIS A 121 -8.66 -24.21 -11.86
N PHE A 122 -7.98 -25.10 -11.18
CA PHE A 122 -8.12 -26.55 -11.38
C PHE A 122 -9.14 -27.20 -10.44
N ALA A 123 -9.16 -26.80 -9.17
CA ALA A 123 -10.02 -27.39 -8.16
C ALA A 123 -11.52 -27.18 -8.45
N ILE A 124 -11.89 -25.98 -8.93
CA ILE A 124 -13.32 -25.68 -9.21
C ILE A 124 -13.86 -26.49 -10.38
N PRO A 125 -13.26 -26.53 -11.58
CA PRO A 125 -13.77 -27.36 -12.66
C PRO A 125 -13.80 -28.85 -12.32
N VAL A 126 -12.75 -29.36 -11.66
CA VAL A 126 -12.69 -30.78 -11.26
C VAL A 126 -13.80 -31.10 -10.26
N SER A 127 -14.01 -30.29 -9.23
CA SER A 127 -15.05 -30.52 -8.23
C SER A 127 -16.48 -30.40 -8.80
N THR A 128 -16.70 -29.46 -9.72
CA THR A 128 -18.01 -29.31 -10.39
C THR A 128 -18.30 -30.48 -11.33
N LEU A 129 -17.30 -30.96 -12.06
CA LEU A 129 -17.42 -32.14 -12.93
C LEU A 129 -17.72 -33.40 -12.08
N ALA A 130 -16.97 -33.62 -11.01
CA ALA A 130 -17.20 -34.74 -10.09
C ALA A 130 -18.60 -34.68 -9.47
N SER A 131 -19.03 -33.53 -8.95
CA SER A 131 -20.35 -33.38 -8.33
C SER A 131 -21.52 -33.54 -9.32
N THR A 132 -21.36 -33.09 -10.57
CA THR A 132 -22.35 -33.33 -11.63
C THR A 132 -22.38 -34.79 -12.06
N ALA A 133 -21.26 -35.48 -12.17
CA ALA A 133 -21.17 -36.89 -12.45
C ALA A 133 -21.89 -37.72 -11.37
N PHE A 134 -21.60 -37.47 -10.08
CA PHE A 134 -22.25 -38.14 -8.95
C PHE A 134 -23.74 -37.96 -8.90
N ARG A 135 -24.28 -36.77 -9.15
CA ARG A 135 -25.74 -36.50 -9.16
C ARG A 135 -26.48 -37.20 -10.29
N ASN A 136 -25.79 -37.60 -11.34
CA ASN A 136 -26.40 -38.25 -12.51
C ASN A 136 -26.09 -39.75 -12.60
N PHE A 137 -25.71 -40.39 -11.48
CA PHE A 137 -25.41 -41.85 -11.42
C PHE A 137 -26.70 -42.72 -11.35
N SER A 138 -27.89 -42.17 -11.64
CA SER A 138 -29.17 -42.83 -11.59
C SER A 138 -29.64 -43.33 -12.97
N PRO A 139 -30.49 -44.39 -13.05
CA PRO A 139 -31.14 -44.81 -14.30
C PRO A 139 -31.89 -43.63 -14.94
N GLY A 140 -31.58 -43.29 -16.18
CA GLY A 140 -32.11 -42.09 -16.85
C GLY A 140 -31.10 -40.90 -16.90
N ALA A 141 -29.86 -41.15 -16.61
CA ALA A 141 -28.79 -40.16 -16.64
C ALA A 141 -28.72 -39.36 -17.96
N LYS A 142 -28.43 -38.07 -17.84
CA LYS A 142 -28.20 -37.19 -18.98
C LYS A 142 -27.00 -37.68 -19.83
N ALA A 143 -27.04 -37.43 -21.12
CA ALA A 143 -25.92 -37.73 -22.01
C ALA A 143 -24.60 -37.07 -21.52
N PRO A 144 -23.43 -37.71 -21.66
CA PRO A 144 -22.14 -37.19 -21.16
C PRO A 144 -21.82 -35.75 -21.60
N ALA A 145 -22.20 -35.37 -22.81
CA ALA A 145 -22.01 -34.03 -23.33
C ALA A 145 -22.87 -32.98 -22.60
N ALA A 146 -24.11 -33.35 -22.15
CA ALA A 146 -24.97 -32.48 -21.38
C ALA A 146 -24.41 -32.26 -19.93
N LEU A 147 -23.90 -33.33 -19.31
CA LEU A 147 -23.26 -33.26 -18.01
C LEU A 147 -22.01 -32.38 -18.05
N PHE A 148 -21.18 -32.53 -19.07
CA PHE A 148 -19.99 -31.70 -19.24
C PHE A 148 -20.36 -30.22 -19.40
N ARG A 149 -21.37 -29.90 -20.20
CA ARG A 149 -21.84 -28.53 -20.39
C ARG A 149 -22.42 -27.94 -19.10
N GLU A 150 -23.16 -28.73 -18.32
CA GLU A 150 -23.70 -28.31 -17.00
C GLU A 150 -22.54 -28.03 -16.01
N ALA A 151 -21.54 -28.91 -15.94
CA ALA A 151 -20.36 -28.72 -15.11
C ALA A 151 -19.56 -27.47 -15.53
N LEU A 152 -19.43 -27.21 -16.83
CA LEU A 152 -18.74 -26.03 -17.34
C LEU A 152 -19.46 -24.73 -16.98
N THR A 153 -20.78 -24.70 -17.13
CA THR A 153 -21.57 -23.51 -16.76
C THR A 153 -21.55 -23.27 -15.25
N GLN A 154 -21.66 -24.31 -14.44
CA GLN A 154 -21.59 -24.20 -12.99
C GLN A 154 -20.20 -23.75 -12.51
N SER A 155 -19.13 -24.30 -13.10
CA SER A 155 -17.75 -23.84 -12.79
C SER A 155 -17.54 -22.39 -13.20
N GLY A 156 -18.06 -21.97 -14.35
CA GLY A 156 -18.00 -20.57 -14.80
C GLY A 156 -18.66 -19.60 -13.82
N TRP A 157 -19.88 -19.94 -13.37
CA TRP A 157 -20.59 -19.15 -12.35
C TRP A 157 -19.84 -19.10 -11.01
N THR A 158 -19.32 -20.23 -10.54
CA THR A 158 -18.55 -20.29 -9.29
C THR A 158 -17.29 -19.44 -9.39
N MET A 159 -16.56 -19.54 -10.50
CA MET A 159 -15.40 -18.69 -10.78
C MET A 159 -15.77 -17.21 -10.79
N LEU A 160 -16.84 -16.84 -11.49
CA LEU A 160 -17.30 -15.46 -11.57
C LEU A 160 -17.63 -14.89 -10.18
N VAL A 161 -18.34 -15.64 -9.35
CA VAL A 161 -18.70 -15.23 -7.98
C VAL A 161 -17.44 -15.04 -7.12
N ILE A 162 -16.48 -15.98 -7.20
CA ILE A 162 -15.21 -15.89 -6.45
C ILE A 162 -14.40 -14.66 -6.90
N TRP A 163 -14.22 -14.45 -8.21
CA TRP A 163 -13.48 -13.31 -8.72
C TRP A 163 -14.16 -11.98 -8.44
N LEU A 164 -15.50 -11.93 -8.52
CA LEU A 164 -16.26 -10.75 -8.13
C LEU A 164 -16.08 -10.46 -6.63
N GLY A 165 -16.13 -11.48 -5.78
CA GLY A 165 -15.86 -11.36 -4.35
C GLY A 165 -14.45 -10.83 -4.05
N VAL A 166 -13.42 -11.37 -4.73
CA VAL A 166 -12.03 -10.90 -4.61
C VAL A 166 -11.90 -9.45 -5.08
N LEU A 167 -12.55 -9.08 -6.18
CA LEU A 167 -12.52 -7.71 -6.71
C LEU A 167 -13.22 -6.73 -5.77
N LEU A 168 -14.37 -7.09 -5.21
CA LEU A 168 -15.09 -6.27 -4.23
C LEU A 168 -14.29 -6.13 -2.92
N ALA A 169 -13.69 -7.22 -2.42
CA ALA A 169 -12.88 -7.19 -1.21
C ALA A 169 -11.63 -6.33 -1.37
N THR A 170 -10.90 -6.49 -2.47
CA THR A 170 -9.69 -5.70 -2.76
C THR A 170 -10.03 -4.24 -3.06
N GLY A 171 -11.09 -3.99 -3.83
CA GLY A 171 -11.61 -2.64 -4.10
C GLY A 171 -12.06 -1.93 -2.82
N GLY A 172 -12.81 -2.63 -1.97
CA GLY A 172 -13.26 -2.15 -0.67
C GLY A 172 -12.08 -1.83 0.26
N LEU A 173 -11.07 -2.71 0.33
CA LEU A 173 -9.87 -2.48 1.14
C LEU A 173 -9.07 -1.27 0.65
N VAL A 174 -8.93 -1.10 -0.65
CA VAL A 174 -8.26 0.08 -1.24
C VAL A 174 -9.06 1.35 -0.96
N TRP A 175 -10.38 1.30 -1.08
CA TRP A 175 -11.27 2.42 -0.80
C TRP A 175 -11.22 2.82 0.69
N LEU A 176 -11.37 1.86 1.60
CA LEU A 176 -11.19 2.06 3.05
C LEU A 176 -9.78 2.60 3.37
N GLY A 177 -8.74 2.09 2.70
CA GLY A 177 -7.38 2.59 2.83
C GLY A 177 -7.23 4.06 2.46
N ARG A 178 -7.95 4.51 1.43
CA ARG A 178 -7.98 5.93 1.03
C ARG A 178 -8.73 6.79 2.06
N LEU A 179 -9.90 6.35 2.52
CA LEU A 179 -10.66 7.06 3.55
C LEU A 179 -9.89 7.14 4.88
N GLY A 180 -9.15 6.10 5.26
CA GLY A 180 -8.33 6.07 6.48
C GLY A 180 -7.18 7.09 6.49
N ARG A 181 -6.84 7.68 5.33
CA ARG A 181 -5.85 8.78 5.27
C ARG A 181 -6.39 10.08 5.86
N VAL A 182 -7.69 10.28 5.82
CA VAL A 182 -8.37 11.50 6.27
C VAL A 182 -9.16 11.26 7.54
N SER A 183 -9.80 10.09 7.68
CA SER A 183 -10.67 9.75 8.80
C SER A 183 -9.92 8.99 9.90
N PRO A 184 -9.81 9.55 11.12
CA PRO A 184 -9.17 8.87 12.26
C PRO A 184 -9.87 7.56 12.67
N GLY A 185 -11.20 7.51 12.56
CA GLY A 185 -12.00 6.33 12.94
C GLY A 185 -11.73 5.14 12.01
N ILE A 186 -11.72 5.39 10.69
CA ILE A 186 -11.40 4.35 9.69
C ILE A 186 -9.94 3.90 9.82
N ASP A 187 -9.03 4.82 10.08
CA ASP A 187 -7.62 4.49 10.33
C ASP A 187 -7.46 3.64 11.60
N ALA A 188 -8.22 3.91 12.66
CA ALA A 188 -8.26 3.08 13.85
C ALA A 188 -8.79 1.68 13.56
N PHE A 189 -9.90 1.57 12.81
CA PHE A 189 -10.47 0.28 12.40
C PHE A 189 -9.48 -0.55 11.56
N LEU A 190 -8.87 0.04 10.55
CA LEU A 190 -7.83 -0.64 9.75
C LEU A 190 -6.61 -1.03 10.59
N GLY A 191 -6.34 -0.30 11.67
CA GLY A 191 -5.29 -0.60 12.64
C GLY A 191 -5.55 -1.84 13.51
N THR A 192 -6.81 -2.34 13.58
CA THR A 192 -7.14 -3.57 14.33
C THR A 192 -6.79 -4.84 13.54
N ILE A 193 -6.63 -4.75 12.23
CA ILE A 193 -6.22 -5.88 11.39
C ILE A 193 -4.72 -6.13 11.64
N PRO A 194 -4.29 -7.29 12.19
CA PRO A 194 -2.95 -7.47 12.76
C PRO A 194 -1.82 -7.06 11.82
N TRP A 195 -1.70 -7.69 10.66
CA TRP A 195 -0.57 -7.44 9.74
C TRP A 195 -0.71 -6.13 8.97
N LEU A 196 -1.93 -5.79 8.54
CA LEU A 196 -2.23 -4.55 7.82
C LEU A 196 -2.05 -3.34 8.72
N GLY A 197 -2.54 -3.40 9.95
CA GLY A 197 -2.42 -2.32 10.94
C GLY A 197 -0.97 -2.03 11.32
N ARG A 198 -0.14 -3.06 11.50
CA ARG A 198 1.29 -2.90 11.77
C ARG A 198 2.00 -2.20 10.61
N ALA A 199 1.79 -2.69 9.37
CA ALA A 199 2.40 -2.10 8.18
C ALA A 199 1.94 -0.66 7.95
N ARG A 200 0.65 -0.36 8.11
CA ARG A 200 0.12 1.00 8.00
C ARG A 200 0.72 1.96 9.02
N ARG A 201 0.82 1.54 10.29
CA ARG A 201 1.39 2.37 11.36
C ARG A 201 2.88 2.63 11.12
N ALA A 202 3.65 1.60 10.78
CA ALA A 202 5.07 1.73 10.50
C ALA A 202 5.34 2.67 9.32
N LEU A 203 4.62 2.49 8.19
CA LEU A 203 4.71 3.37 7.03
C LEU A 203 4.27 4.81 7.33
N ALA A 204 3.28 4.99 8.19
CA ALA A 204 2.83 6.33 8.56
C ALA A 204 3.85 7.07 9.43
N MET A 205 4.48 6.37 10.37
CA MET A 205 5.55 6.94 11.21
C MET A 205 6.83 7.18 10.42
N GLU A 206 7.20 6.27 9.51
CA GLU A 206 8.32 6.49 8.59
C GLU A 206 8.17 7.81 7.82
N ARG A 207 7.02 8.00 7.16
CA ARG A 207 6.76 9.21 6.37
C ARG A 207 6.72 10.45 7.25
N PHE A 208 6.09 10.35 8.42
CA PHE A 208 6.02 11.44 9.38
C PHE A 208 7.43 11.87 9.79
N SER A 209 8.28 10.95 10.25
CA SER A 209 9.64 11.26 10.74
C SER A 209 10.52 11.81 9.64
N GLN A 210 10.49 11.22 8.43
CA GLN A 210 11.29 11.69 7.29
C GLN A 210 10.90 13.10 6.85
N VAL A 211 9.61 13.42 6.78
CA VAL A 211 9.17 14.76 6.37
C VAL A 211 9.41 15.77 7.49
N PHE A 212 9.26 15.35 8.75
CA PHE A 212 9.56 16.20 9.89
C PHE A 212 11.04 16.59 9.94
N GLU A 213 11.95 15.61 9.75
CA GLU A 213 13.39 15.83 9.62
C GLU A 213 13.71 16.83 8.49
N ILE A 214 13.15 16.62 7.29
CA ILE A 214 13.37 17.49 6.14
C ILE A 214 12.96 18.92 6.45
N PHE A 215 11.78 19.13 7.05
CA PHE A 215 11.30 20.47 7.37
C PHE A 215 12.12 21.14 8.49
N LEU A 216 12.55 20.38 9.49
CA LEU A 216 13.39 20.89 10.55
C LEU A 216 14.74 21.34 10.02
N LEU A 217 15.39 20.50 9.19
CA LEU A 217 16.65 20.84 8.52
C LEU A 217 16.48 21.99 7.50
N ALA A 218 15.27 22.24 7.04
CA ALA A 218 14.91 23.37 6.20
C ALA A 218 14.77 24.69 6.96
N GLY A 219 14.89 24.68 8.30
CA GLY A 219 14.68 25.86 9.14
C GLY A 219 13.21 26.32 9.17
N ARG A 220 12.25 25.45 8.86
CA ARG A 220 10.83 25.73 9.00
C ARG A 220 10.46 25.87 10.47
N THR A 221 9.37 26.58 10.75
CA THR A 221 8.85 26.65 12.14
C THR A 221 8.48 25.25 12.63
N MET A 222 8.58 25.00 13.92
CA MET A 222 8.21 23.73 14.53
C MET A 222 6.76 23.34 14.24
N SER A 223 5.86 24.34 14.28
CA SER A 223 4.45 24.17 13.96
C SER A 223 4.23 23.73 12.50
N ASP A 224 4.86 24.40 11.52
CA ASP A 224 4.76 24.04 10.09
C ASP A 224 5.34 22.66 9.83
N SER A 225 6.47 22.34 10.50
CA SER A 225 7.14 21.05 10.36
C SER A 225 6.26 19.91 10.86
N LEU A 226 5.60 20.10 12.01
CA LEU A 226 4.70 19.12 12.60
C LEU A 226 3.43 18.90 11.76
N ASP A 227 2.80 19.99 11.28
CA ASP A 227 1.60 19.91 10.44
C ASP A 227 1.89 19.30 9.06
N GLY A 228 3.00 19.71 8.42
CA GLY A 228 3.44 19.16 7.14
C GLY A 228 3.78 17.66 7.24
N ALA A 229 4.52 17.25 8.26
CA ALA A 229 4.82 15.86 8.52
C ALA A 229 3.55 15.03 8.77
N ALA A 230 2.59 15.59 9.50
CA ALA A 230 1.32 14.93 9.77
C ALA A 230 0.49 14.73 8.47
N ARG A 231 0.47 15.70 7.57
CA ARG A 231 -0.16 15.53 6.24
C ARG A 231 0.52 14.44 5.42
N ALA A 232 1.84 14.40 5.41
CA ALA A 232 2.61 13.42 4.66
C ALA A 232 2.48 11.99 5.20
N SER A 233 2.13 11.81 6.47
CA SER A 233 2.04 10.49 7.12
C SER A 233 1.07 9.52 6.42
N GLY A 234 0.00 10.05 5.83
CA GLY A 234 -1.07 9.24 5.23
C GLY A 234 -1.93 8.48 6.26
N SER A 235 -1.94 8.93 7.53
CA SER A 235 -2.75 8.42 8.62
C SER A 235 -3.68 9.51 9.16
N GLY A 236 -4.98 9.24 9.15
CA GLY A 236 -5.97 10.19 9.69
C GLY A 236 -5.79 10.48 11.17
N ARG A 237 -5.25 9.52 11.95
CA ARG A 237 -4.94 9.70 13.36
C ARG A 237 -3.76 10.64 13.56
N ILE A 238 -2.66 10.43 12.82
CA ILE A 238 -1.48 11.31 12.90
C ILE A 238 -1.82 12.69 12.36
N LEU A 239 -2.62 12.79 11.27
CA LEU A 239 -3.08 14.06 10.73
C LEU A 239 -3.85 14.89 11.78
N LYS A 240 -4.80 14.26 12.49
CA LYS A 240 -5.56 14.94 13.56
C LYS A 240 -4.66 15.32 14.73
N ALA A 241 -3.76 14.43 15.14
CA ALA A 241 -2.82 14.66 16.24
C ALA A 241 -1.84 15.79 15.90
N GLY A 242 -1.25 15.78 14.70
CA GLY A 242 -0.32 16.80 14.25
C GLY A 242 -0.93 18.19 14.14
N LYS A 243 -2.15 18.31 13.60
CA LYS A 243 -2.87 19.60 13.60
C LYS A 243 -3.10 20.16 14.99
N ARG A 244 -3.49 19.29 15.94
CA ARG A 244 -3.66 19.71 17.34
C ARG A 244 -2.32 20.08 17.98
N GLY A 245 -1.27 19.27 17.73
CA GLY A 245 0.08 19.53 18.22
C GLY A 245 0.65 20.83 17.66
N ALA A 246 0.47 21.10 16.35
CA ALA A 246 0.91 22.34 15.73
C ALA A 246 0.27 23.56 16.39
N ALA A 247 -1.02 23.51 16.73
CA ALA A 247 -1.71 24.59 17.42
C ALA A 247 -1.14 24.82 18.86
N LEU A 248 -0.78 23.74 19.56
CA LEU A 248 -0.13 23.85 20.89
C LEU A 248 1.27 24.46 20.79
N VAL A 249 2.05 24.09 19.78
CA VAL A 249 3.37 24.71 19.55
C VAL A 249 3.24 26.19 19.22
N VAL A 250 2.23 26.61 18.46
CA VAL A 250 1.97 28.04 18.21
C VAL A 250 1.62 28.78 19.50
N SER A 251 0.95 28.14 20.46
CA SER A 251 0.67 28.72 21.78
C SER A 251 1.86 28.69 22.76
N GLY A 252 3.04 28.24 22.31
CA GLY A 252 4.27 28.22 23.10
C GLY A 252 4.48 26.94 23.90
N GLU A 253 3.64 25.91 23.73
CA GLU A 253 3.85 24.63 24.39
C GLU A 253 5.04 23.87 23.79
N PRO A 254 5.82 23.14 24.62
CA PRO A 254 6.91 22.29 24.14
C PRO A 254 6.44 21.22 23.13
N LEU A 255 7.32 20.84 22.20
CA LEU A 255 7.06 19.78 21.23
C LEU A 255 6.63 18.47 21.91
N ALA A 256 7.29 18.12 23.01
CA ALA A 256 6.94 16.94 23.81
C ALA A 256 5.48 16.95 24.28
N THR A 257 4.97 18.09 24.75
CA THR A 257 3.56 18.29 25.17
C THR A 257 2.64 18.17 23.95
N ALA A 258 3.00 18.79 22.85
CA ALA A 258 2.25 18.75 21.59
C ALA A 258 2.11 17.30 21.05
N LEU A 259 3.18 16.52 21.08
CA LEU A 259 3.17 15.11 20.66
C LEU A 259 2.35 14.23 21.63
N ARG A 260 2.48 14.43 22.95
CA ARG A 260 1.68 13.71 23.97
C ARG A 260 0.18 13.94 23.80
N ALA A 261 -0.23 15.15 23.42
CA ALA A 261 -1.63 15.48 23.15
C ALA A 261 -2.23 14.66 21.97
N GLY A 262 -1.38 14.08 21.14
CA GLY A 262 -1.76 13.12 20.08
C GLY A 262 -2.13 11.73 20.62
N GLY A 263 -1.82 11.41 21.86
CA GLY A 263 -2.11 10.14 22.52
C GLY A 263 -1.55 8.95 21.73
N ARG A 264 -2.41 7.98 21.40
CA ARG A 264 -2.01 6.76 20.68
C ARG A 264 -1.61 6.96 19.21
N ALA A 265 -1.59 8.19 18.69
CA ALA A 265 -1.15 8.45 17.33
C ALA A 265 0.36 8.24 17.17
N TYR A 266 1.12 8.63 18.18
CA TYR A 266 2.58 8.48 18.23
C TYR A 266 2.99 7.35 19.20
N PRO A 267 4.06 6.57 18.88
CA PRO A 267 4.64 5.64 19.84
C PRO A 267 5.21 6.38 21.06
N GLU A 268 5.01 5.83 22.25
CA GLU A 268 5.45 6.49 23.49
C GLU A 268 6.98 6.64 23.56
N ALA A 269 7.72 5.65 23.04
CA ALA A 269 9.17 5.73 22.97
C ALA A 269 9.64 6.92 22.09
N PHE A 270 8.98 7.13 20.94
CA PHE A 270 9.24 8.28 20.08
C PHE A 270 8.99 9.61 20.81
N VAL A 271 7.86 9.72 21.52
CA VAL A 271 7.52 10.94 22.26
C VAL A 271 8.55 11.23 23.37
N ARG A 272 9.03 10.19 24.06
CA ARG A 272 10.08 10.35 25.09
C ARG A 272 11.43 10.75 24.47
N GLY A 273 11.83 10.12 23.36
CA GLY A 273 13.06 10.50 22.64
C GLY A 273 13.03 11.95 22.19
N MET A 274 11.91 12.36 21.58
CA MET A 274 11.72 13.75 21.15
C MET A 274 11.73 14.76 22.30
N ALA A 275 11.22 14.39 23.49
CA ALA A 275 11.28 15.23 24.68
C ALA A 275 12.75 15.46 25.12
N ALA A 276 13.55 14.39 25.22
CA ALA A 276 14.95 14.49 25.59
C ALA A 276 15.77 15.25 24.55
N ALA A 277 15.46 15.08 23.28
CA ALA A 277 16.12 15.78 22.18
C ALA A 277 15.76 17.28 22.16
N GLU A 278 14.55 17.64 22.51
CA GLU A 278 14.12 19.04 22.66
C GLU A 278 14.91 19.74 23.78
N GLU A 279 15.04 19.10 24.95
CA GLU A 279 15.79 19.61 26.08
C GLU A 279 17.30 19.74 25.80
N SER A 280 17.85 18.79 25.03
CA SER A 280 19.29 18.79 24.67
C SER A 280 19.64 19.60 23.42
N GLY A 281 18.62 20.09 22.68
CA GLY A 281 18.81 20.79 21.40
C GLY A 281 19.29 19.90 20.24
N GLN A 282 19.08 18.56 20.31
CA GLN A 282 19.53 17.58 19.31
C GLN A 282 18.37 16.95 18.53
N LEU A 283 17.33 17.74 18.27
CA LEU A 283 16.12 17.25 17.57
C LEU A 283 16.40 16.70 16.18
N ASP A 284 17.30 17.31 15.44
CA ASP A 284 17.70 16.89 14.08
C ASP A 284 18.30 15.48 14.09
N ARG A 285 19.23 15.22 15.01
CA ARG A 285 19.87 13.92 15.18
C ARG A 285 18.87 12.84 15.60
N GLU A 286 18.07 13.13 16.61
CA GLU A 286 17.07 12.18 17.13
C GLU A 286 16.01 11.84 16.04
N LEU A 287 15.57 12.84 15.26
CA LEU A 287 14.66 12.60 14.13
C LEU A 287 15.27 11.74 13.03
N ALA A 288 16.55 11.91 12.73
CA ALA A 288 17.25 11.07 11.77
C ALA A 288 17.32 9.60 12.26
N GLU A 289 17.63 9.38 13.53
CA GLU A 289 17.65 8.05 14.14
C GLU A 289 16.26 7.40 14.13
N TRP A 290 15.22 8.12 14.50
CA TRP A 290 13.84 7.64 14.43
C TRP A 290 13.37 7.42 12.98
N GLY A 291 13.78 8.27 12.05
CA GLY A 291 13.53 8.10 10.61
C GLY A 291 14.09 6.78 10.10
N HIS A 292 15.33 6.45 10.49
CA HIS A 292 15.96 5.17 10.16
C HIS A 292 15.23 3.98 10.81
N TYR A 293 14.97 4.04 12.11
CA TYR A 293 14.25 3.00 12.85
C TYR A 293 12.87 2.70 12.24
N PHE A 294 12.08 3.73 11.93
CA PHE A 294 10.77 3.53 11.32
C PHE A 294 10.86 3.05 9.86
N SER A 295 11.92 3.41 9.14
CA SER A 295 12.19 2.89 7.80
C SER A 295 12.44 1.38 7.82
N GLU A 296 13.24 0.88 8.77
CA GLU A 296 13.48 -0.55 8.97
C GLU A 296 12.20 -1.27 9.41
N THR A 297 11.52 -0.74 10.44
CA THR A 297 10.24 -1.29 10.92
C THR A 297 9.18 -1.36 9.82
N ALA A 298 9.12 -0.34 8.95
CA ALA A 298 8.21 -0.34 7.80
C ALA A 298 8.59 -1.40 6.76
N ALA A 299 9.90 -1.60 6.52
CA ALA A 299 10.38 -2.63 5.61
C ALA A 299 10.00 -4.03 6.11
N GLU A 300 10.25 -4.34 7.38
CA GLU A 300 9.87 -5.60 8.03
C GLU A 300 8.35 -5.83 8.01
N ALA A 301 7.58 -4.81 8.34
CA ALA A 301 6.12 -4.90 8.33
C ALA A 301 5.56 -5.13 6.92
N MET A 302 6.15 -4.52 5.89
CA MET A 302 5.78 -4.79 4.48
C MET A 302 6.19 -6.20 4.05
N GLU A 303 7.33 -6.70 4.50
CA GLU A 303 7.77 -8.07 4.25
C GLU A 303 6.82 -9.08 4.87
N SER A 304 6.48 -8.89 6.15
CA SER A 304 5.49 -9.68 6.86
C SER A 304 4.13 -9.68 6.15
N LEU A 305 3.64 -8.50 5.72
CA LEU A 305 2.39 -8.38 4.96
C LEU A 305 2.46 -9.18 3.65
N ALA A 306 3.59 -9.10 2.93
CA ALA A 306 3.79 -9.83 1.69
C ALA A 306 3.83 -11.35 1.87
N GLU A 307 4.32 -11.84 3.02
CA GLU A 307 4.33 -13.27 3.35
C GLU A 307 2.96 -13.79 3.79
N TRP A 308 2.25 -13.01 4.61
CA TRP A 308 0.95 -13.44 5.14
C TRP A 308 -0.17 -13.39 4.11
N THR A 309 -0.12 -12.47 3.14
CA THR A 309 -1.16 -12.33 2.12
C THR A 309 -1.40 -13.63 1.32
N PRO A 310 -0.38 -14.31 0.75
CA PRO A 310 -0.58 -15.58 0.07
C PRO A 310 -1.03 -16.72 1.02
N LYS A 311 -0.52 -16.74 2.26
CA LYS A 311 -0.89 -17.74 3.26
C LYS A 311 -2.38 -17.67 3.61
N LEU A 312 -2.91 -16.46 3.83
CA LEU A 312 -4.33 -16.23 4.08
C LEU A 312 -5.20 -16.69 2.91
N PHE A 313 -4.76 -16.39 1.69
CA PHE A 313 -5.46 -16.82 0.48
C PHE A 313 -5.46 -18.35 0.35
N TYR A 314 -4.33 -19.00 0.66
CA TYR A 314 -4.22 -20.45 0.69
C TYR A 314 -5.15 -21.11 1.73
N TRP A 315 -5.21 -20.57 2.95
CA TRP A 315 -6.14 -21.05 3.98
C TRP A 315 -7.61 -20.90 3.57
N GLY A 316 -7.95 -19.80 2.91
CA GLY A 316 -9.28 -19.57 2.35
C GLY A 316 -9.67 -20.64 1.31
N ILE A 317 -8.73 -20.98 0.41
CA ILE A 317 -8.92 -22.04 -0.58
C ILE A 317 -9.07 -23.42 0.10
N LEU A 318 -8.23 -23.70 1.07
CA LEU A 318 -8.28 -24.97 1.78
C LEU A 318 -9.62 -25.17 2.51
N LEU A 319 -10.13 -24.12 3.15
CA LEU A 319 -11.47 -24.12 3.75
C LEU A 319 -12.57 -24.33 2.69
N PHE A 320 -12.46 -23.66 1.55
CA PHE A 320 -13.39 -23.85 0.43
C PHE A 320 -13.39 -25.29 -0.09
N VAL A 321 -12.22 -25.89 -0.32
CA VAL A 321 -12.09 -27.29 -0.76
C VAL A 321 -12.65 -28.23 0.30
N ALA A 322 -12.38 -27.99 1.59
CA ALA A 322 -12.96 -28.77 2.67
C ALA A 322 -14.50 -28.74 2.66
N THR A 323 -15.11 -27.59 2.43
CA THR A 323 -16.59 -27.50 2.31
C THR A 323 -17.11 -28.24 1.09
N LEU A 324 -16.36 -28.29 -0.02
CA LEU A 324 -16.73 -29.08 -1.20
C LEU A 324 -16.69 -30.59 -0.90
N ILE A 325 -15.64 -31.06 -0.21
CA ILE A 325 -15.50 -32.46 0.19
C ILE A 325 -16.64 -32.87 1.12
N ILE A 326 -16.95 -32.06 2.14
CA ILE A 326 -18.08 -32.34 3.06
C ILE A 326 -19.40 -32.40 2.30
N ARG A 327 -19.67 -31.47 1.39
CA ARG A 327 -20.88 -31.48 0.56
C ARG A 327 -20.95 -32.74 -0.33
N ALA A 328 -19.84 -33.16 -0.92
CA ALA A 328 -19.79 -34.37 -1.72
C ALA A 328 -20.07 -35.62 -0.86
N ALA A 329 -19.50 -35.71 0.33
CA ALA A 329 -19.73 -36.80 1.27
C ALA A 329 -21.20 -36.88 1.73
N LEU A 330 -21.83 -35.73 2.02
CA LEU A 330 -23.25 -35.67 2.38
C LEU A 330 -24.14 -36.10 1.22
N ALA A 331 -23.86 -35.62 -0.01
CA ALA A 331 -24.58 -36.03 -1.20
C ALA A 331 -24.46 -37.55 -1.48
N TYR A 332 -23.29 -38.14 -1.23
CA TYR A 332 -23.06 -39.58 -1.34
C TYR A 332 -23.90 -40.36 -0.29
N ARG A 333 -23.93 -39.89 0.95
CA ARG A 333 -24.76 -40.49 2.01
C ARG A 333 -26.22 -40.47 1.62
N ASP A 334 -26.74 -39.30 1.16
CA ASP A 334 -28.15 -39.16 0.77
C ASP A 334 -28.48 -40.07 -0.42
N LEU A 335 -27.55 -40.32 -1.33
CA LEU A 335 -27.71 -41.28 -2.42
C LEU A 335 -27.83 -42.71 -1.89
N ILE A 336 -26.97 -43.13 -0.96
CA ILE A 336 -27.06 -44.48 -0.33
C ILE A 336 -28.40 -44.65 0.38
N GLU A 337 -28.80 -43.68 1.19
CA GLU A 337 -30.09 -43.73 1.89
C GLU A 337 -31.27 -43.84 0.92
N SER A 338 -31.25 -43.11 -0.21
CA SER A 338 -32.29 -43.20 -1.24
C SER A 338 -32.32 -44.56 -1.93
N LEU A 339 -31.18 -45.20 -2.16
CA LEU A 339 -31.12 -46.55 -2.75
C LEU A 339 -31.60 -47.65 -1.78
N LEU A 340 -31.31 -47.51 -0.51
CA LEU A 340 -31.76 -48.43 0.54
C LEU A 340 -33.29 -48.33 0.71
N ASN A 341 -33.89 -47.15 0.62
CA ASN A 341 -35.33 -46.94 0.73
C ASN A 341 -36.12 -47.37 -0.53
N LEU A 342 -35.47 -47.54 -1.69
CA LEU A 342 -36.05 -48.07 -2.90
C LEU A 342 -36.02 -49.61 -2.99
N GLY A 343 -35.23 -50.29 -2.16
CA GLY A 343 -35.04 -51.73 -2.14
C GLY A 343 -35.82 -52.47 -1.04
N GLY A 344 -36.60 -51.75 -0.22
CA GLY A 344 -37.54 -52.32 0.78
C GLY A 344 -38.96 -51.95 0.43
#